data_2430bdb2d204ebcf6666561014bde50b
#
_entry.id   2430bdb2d204ebcf6666561014bde50b
#
_cell.length_a   1.000
_cell.length_b   1.000
_cell.length_c   1.000
_cell.angle_alpha   90.00
_cell.angle_beta   90.00
_cell.angle_gamma   90.00
#
_symmetry.space_group_name_H-M   'P 1'
#
loop_
_entity.id
_entity.type
_entity.pdbx_description
1 polymer ?
#
loop_
_entity_poly.entity_id
_entity_poly.type
_entity_poly.pdbx_seq_one_letter_code
_entity_poly.pdbx_strand_id
1 'polypeptide(L)'
;MEHDKTIGAVTWMDITVPDANGLKDFYEQVVGWKTMDIPMGDYADYAMLSPKDDAARSGVCHARGANANMPPAWIMYINVANLDESIANVIAGGGEVVNGPRKMGEKARYCIIKDPAGAYCGLFDHGDGA
;
A
#
# COMPACT_ATOMS: atom_id res chain seq x y z
N MET A 1 -17.77 3.42 -3.10
CA MET A 1 -17.12 2.21 -3.64
C MET A 1 -16.86 1.24 -2.51
N GLU A 2 -17.31 0.02 -2.66
CA GLU A 2 -17.03 -1.01 -1.67
C GLU A 2 -15.62 -1.53 -1.84
N HIS A 3 -14.95 -1.76 -0.71
CA HIS A 3 -13.66 -2.43 -0.71
C HIS A 3 -13.89 -3.93 -0.64
N ASP A 4 -13.16 -4.67 -1.45
CA ASP A 4 -13.14 -6.12 -1.36
C ASP A 4 -12.39 -6.49 -0.07
N LYS A 5 -13.09 -7.19 0.83
CA LYS A 5 -12.54 -7.61 2.13
C LYS A 5 -12.22 -9.10 2.17
N THR A 6 -12.29 -9.77 1.04
CA THR A 6 -12.02 -11.20 0.95
C THR A 6 -10.60 -11.50 1.45
N ILE A 7 -10.49 -12.43 2.38
CA ILE A 7 -9.18 -12.83 2.91
C ILE A 7 -8.36 -13.47 1.79
N GLY A 8 -7.11 -13.04 1.69
CA GLY A 8 -6.21 -13.48 0.64
C GLY A 8 -6.29 -12.70 -0.66
N ALA A 9 -7.29 -11.81 -0.81
CA ALA A 9 -7.39 -10.99 -2.02
C ALA A 9 -6.31 -9.92 -2.03
N VAL A 10 -5.74 -9.68 -3.20
CA VAL A 10 -4.82 -8.57 -3.45
C VAL A 10 -5.67 -7.40 -3.96
N THR A 11 -5.81 -6.34 -3.14
CA THR A 11 -6.81 -5.31 -3.41
C THR A 11 -6.23 -3.92 -3.61
N TRP A 12 -4.93 -3.75 -3.43
CA TRP A 12 -4.30 -2.45 -3.60
C TRP A 12 -2.84 -2.63 -3.99
N MET A 13 -2.31 -1.66 -4.70
CA MET A 13 -0.88 -1.57 -4.99
C MET A 13 -0.44 -0.13 -4.83
N ASP A 14 0.76 0.08 -4.28
CA ASP A 14 1.36 1.40 -4.31
C ASP A 14 2.88 1.30 -4.47
N ILE A 15 3.47 2.42 -4.86
CA ILE A 15 4.91 2.57 -4.98
C ILE A 15 5.32 3.85 -4.23
N THR A 16 6.41 3.78 -3.50
CA THR A 16 6.91 4.90 -2.70
C THR A 16 8.31 5.26 -3.19
N VAL A 17 8.47 6.51 -3.67
CA VAL A 17 9.72 6.98 -4.28
C VAL A 17 9.99 8.42 -3.86
N PRO A 18 11.26 8.88 -3.93
CA PRO A 18 11.56 10.27 -3.59
C PRO A 18 10.88 11.29 -4.49
N ASP A 19 10.79 11.03 -5.79
CA ASP A 19 10.15 11.94 -6.75
C ASP A 19 8.82 11.38 -7.22
N ALA A 20 7.84 11.39 -6.32
CA ALA A 20 6.50 10.92 -6.65
C ALA A 20 5.81 11.81 -7.69
N ASN A 21 6.11 13.11 -7.71
CA ASN A 21 5.57 14.03 -8.72
C ASN A 21 5.97 13.60 -10.14
N GLY A 22 7.25 13.36 -10.35
CA GLY A 22 7.74 12.94 -11.65
C GLY A 22 7.21 11.57 -12.04
N LEU A 23 7.13 10.68 -11.07
CA LEU A 23 6.65 9.32 -11.35
C LEU A 23 5.17 9.30 -11.70
N LYS A 24 4.31 10.07 -11.02
CA LYS A 24 2.90 10.12 -11.38
C LYS A 24 2.71 10.65 -12.79
N ASP A 25 3.48 11.67 -13.18
CA ASP A 25 3.43 12.22 -14.52
C ASP A 25 3.79 11.16 -15.58
N PHE A 26 4.81 10.38 -15.29
CA PHE A 26 5.22 9.26 -16.15
C PHE A 26 4.05 8.30 -16.37
N TYR A 27 3.38 7.88 -15.30
CA TYR A 27 2.29 6.92 -15.42
C TYR A 27 1.03 7.51 -16.05
N GLU A 28 0.78 8.82 -15.87
CA GLU A 28 -0.28 9.49 -16.61
C GLU A 28 -0.05 9.38 -18.12
N GLN A 29 1.20 9.56 -18.55
CA GLN A 29 1.54 9.47 -19.97
C GLN A 29 1.51 8.04 -20.50
N VAL A 30 2.03 7.11 -19.74
CA VAL A 30 2.21 5.72 -20.19
C VAL A 30 0.91 4.94 -20.18
N VAL A 31 0.10 5.12 -19.12
CA VAL A 31 -1.10 4.31 -18.89
C VAL A 31 -2.38 5.10 -19.21
N GLY A 32 -2.31 6.42 -19.10
CA GLY A 32 -3.50 7.25 -19.22
C GLY A 32 -4.28 7.37 -17.91
N TRP A 33 -3.69 7.02 -16.80
CA TRP A 33 -4.31 7.23 -15.49
C TRP A 33 -4.52 8.71 -15.25
N LYS A 34 -5.59 9.05 -14.51
CA LYS A 34 -5.79 10.37 -13.91
C LYS A 34 -5.26 10.33 -12.49
N THR A 35 -4.95 11.49 -11.94
CA THR A 35 -4.37 11.61 -10.60
C THR A 35 -5.30 12.39 -9.69
N MET A 36 -5.45 11.91 -8.45
CA MET A 36 -6.13 12.62 -7.39
C MET A 36 -5.13 12.83 -6.26
N ASP A 37 -4.96 14.10 -5.84
CA ASP A 37 -4.07 14.42 -4.74
C ASP A 37 -4.64 13.91 -3.42
N ILE A 38 -3.76 13.32 -2.60
CA ILE A 38 -4.08 12.89 -1.24
C ILE A 38 -3.24 13.77 -0.31
N PRO A 39 -3.84 14.74 0.38
CA PRO A 39 -3.08 15.65 1.24
C PRO A 39 -2.38 14.92 2.37
N MET A 40 -1.10 15.23 2.55
CA MET A 40 -0.24 14.65 3.60
C MET A 40 0.39 15.76 4.46
N GLY A 41 -0.30 16.88 4.65
CA GLY A 41 0.24 18.04 5.34
C GLY A 41 0.86 19.03 4.35
N ASP A 42 2.18 19.11 4.33
CA ASP A 42 2.90 20.05 3.47
C ASP A 42 3.25 19.46 2.09
N TYR A 43 2.79 18.25 1.79
CA TYR A 43 2.96 17.62 0.49
C TYR A 43 1.72 16.76 0.20
N ALA A 44 1.66 16.16 -0.97
CA ALA A 44 0.58 15.25 -1.34
C ALA A 44 1.15 13.96 -1.89
N ASP A 45 0.50 12.85 -1.56
CA ASP A 45 0.63 11.60 -2.29
C ASP A 45 -0.48 11.54 -3.34
N TYR A 46 -0.49 10.53 -4.17
CA TYR A 46 -1.40 10.49 -5.32
C TYR A 46 -2.12 9.16 -5.40
N ALA A 47 -3.44 9.22 -5.59
CA ALA A 47 -4.21 8.07 -6.04
C ALA A 47 -4.28 8.12 -7.55
N MET A 48 -4.01 7.01 -8.19
CA MET A 48 -4.07 6.88 -9.64
C MET A 48 -5.42 6.28 -10.01
N LEU A 49 -6.16 6.98 -10.88
CA LEU A 49 -7.55 6.65 -11.19
C LEU A 49 -7.67 6.15 -12.62
N SER A 50 -8.52 5.14 -12.82
CA SER A 50 -8.91 4.73 -14.16
C SER A 50 -9.67 5.87 -14.81
N PRO A 51 -9.31 6.31 -16.03
CA PRO A 51 -9.96 7.47 -16.63
C PRO A 51 -11.43 7.24 -17.02
N LYS A 52 -11.82 5.99 -17.18
CA LYS A 52 -13.18 5.67 -17.62
C LYS A 52 -14.20 5.78 -16.49
N ASP A 53 -13.84 5.36 -15.28
CA ASP A 53 -14.79 5.27 -14.16
C ASP A 53 -14.32 6.03 -12.92
N ASP A 54 -13.17 6.70 -13.00
CA ASP A 54 -12.54 7.41 -11.89
C ASP A 54 -12.27 6.54 -10.65
N ALA A 55 -12.26 5.23 -10.83
CA ALA A 55 -11.95 4.33 -9.73
C ALA A 55 -10.46 4.38 -9.38
N ALA A 56 -10.15 4.47 -8.09
CA ALA A 56 -8.77 4.42 -7.62
C ALA A 56 -8.21 3.01 -7.81
N ARG A 57 -7.05 2.93 -8.45
CA ARG A 57 -6.42 1.65 -8.79
C ARG A 57 -5.13 1.41 -8.03
N SER A 58 -4.38 2.49 -7.74
CA SER A 58 -3.07 2.38 -7.12
C SER A 58 -2.69 3.70 -6.47
N GLY A 59 -1.57 3.69 -5.76
CA GLY A 59 -1.00 4.89 -5.15
C GLY A 59 0.42 5.13 -5.60
N VAL A 60 0.78 6.40 -5.73
CA VAL A 60 2.16 6.85 -5.94
C VAL A 60 2.47 7.80 -4.79
N CYS A 61 3.43 7.42 -3.96
CA CYS A 61 3.67 8.06 -2.68
C CYS A 61 5.10 8.58 -2.58
N HIS A 62 5.27 9.65 -1.77
CA HIS A 62 6.60 10.19 -1.48
C HIS A 62 7.30 9.36 -0.42
N ALA A 63 8.60 9.10 -0.63
CA ALA A 63 9.45 8.42 0.34
C ALA A 63 9.86 9.41 1.43
N ARG A 64 8.98 9.60 2.41
CA ARG A 64 9.17 10.54 3.51
C ARG A 64 8.78 9.91 4.83
N GLY A 65 9.39 10.39 5.92
CA GLY A 65 9.08 9.91 7.26
C GLY A 65 9.29 8.41 7.38
N ALA A 66 8.28 7.71 7.84
CA ALA A 66 8.36 6.26 8.05
C ALA A 66 8.54 5.46 6.76
N ASN A 67 8.22 6.07 5.61
CA ASN A 67 8.35 5.42 4.30
C ASN A 67 9.63 5.80 3.57
N ALA A 68 10.56 6.50 4.21
CA ALA A 68 11.74 7.05 3.56
C ALA A 68 12.65 5.98 2.95
N ASN A 69 12.66 4.79 3.51
CA ASN A 69 13.57 3.71 3.10
C ASN A 69 12.88 2.59 2.29
N MET A 70 11.69 2.85 1.77
CA MET A 70 10.99 1.86 0.96
C MET A 70 11.71 1.64 -0.37
N PRO A 71 11.75 0.40 -0.88
CA PRO A 71 12.33 0.14 -2.19
C PRO A 71 11.46 0.73 -3.30
N PRO A 72 12.04 1.10 -4.45
CA PRO A 72 11.28 1.61 -5.60
C PRO A 72 10.61 0.45 -6.35
N ALA A 73 9.61 -0.14 -5.71
CA ALA A 73 8.90 -1.31 -6.23
C ALA A 73 7.42 -1.17 -5.94
N TRP A 74 6.60 -1.71 -6.82
CA TRP A 74 5.16 -1.80 -6.59
C TRP A 74 4.90 -2.83 -5.50
N ILE A 75 4.26 -2.38 -4.41
CA ILE A 75 3.95 -3.20 -3.25
C ILE A 75 2.48 -3.58 -3.34
N MET A 76 2.19 -4.86 -3.43
CA MET A 76 0.81 -5.33 -3.39
C MET A 76 0.37 -5.52 -1.94
N TYR A 77 -0.90 -5.24 -1.67
CA TYR A 77 -1.49 -5.42 -0.34
C TYR A 77 -2.47 -6.57 -0.37
N ILE A 78 -2.31 -7.48 0.58
CA ILE A 78 -3.11 -8.71 0.70
C ILE A 78 -3.97 -8.60 1.95
N ASN A 79 -5.27 -8.84 1.81
CA ASN A 79 -6.17 -8.84 2.97
C ASN A 79 -5.89 -10.05 3.85
N VAL A 80 -5.76 -9.81 5.15
CA VAL A 80 -5.59 -10.85 6.16
C VAL A 80 -6.69 -10.73 7.21
N ALA A 81 -6.99 -11.85 7.87
CA ALA A 81 -8.06 -11.91 8.87
C ALA A 81 -7.65 -11.25 10.18
N ASN A 82 -6.39 -11.42 10.58
CA ASN A 82 -5.89 -10.95 11.87
C ASN A 82 -4.42 -10.57 11.70
N LEU A 83 -4.15 -9.28 11.74
CA LEU A 83 -2.81 -8.76 11.45
C LEU A 83 -1.78 -9.23 12.48
N ASP A 84 -2.14 -9.25 13.76
CA ASP A 84 -1.20 -9.66 14.80
C ASP A 84 -0.78 -11.12 14.63
N GLU A 85 -1.72 -11.97 14.31
CA GLU A 85 -1.46 -13.38 14.02
C GLU A 85 -0.59 -13.53 12.76
N SER A 86 -0.90 -12.76 11.71
CA SER A 86 -0.10 -12.77 10.49
C SER A 86 1.33 -12.33 10.75
N ILE A 87 1.53 -11.31 11.58
CA ILE A 87 2.87 -10.83 11.94
C ILE A 87 3.65 -11.94 12.67
N ALA A 88 3.02 -12.62 13.62
CA ALA A 88 3.67 -13.72 14.31
C ALA A 88 4.10 -14.82 13.32
N ASN A 89 3.26 -15.11 12.33
CA ASN A 89 3.56 -16.11 11.32
C ASN A 89 4.64 -15.63 10.34
N VAL A 90 4.72 -14.33 10.04
CA VAL A 90 5.81 -13.77 9.24
C VAL A 90 7.15 -14.05 9.89
N ILE A 91 7.25 -13.76 11.19
CA ILE A 91 8.49 -13.94 11.94
C ILE A 91 8.85 -15.43 12.03
N ALA A 92 7.87 -16.27 12.36
CA ALA A 92 8.09 -17.71 12.46
C ALA A 92 8.51 -18.33 11.12
N GLY A 93 8.02 -17.77 10.01
CA GLY A 93 8.30 -18.26 8.67
C GLY A 93 9.57 -17.73 8.03
N GLY A 94 10.33 -16.90 8.73
CA GLY A 94 11.60 -16.39 8.21
C GLY A 94 11.51 -15.04 7.52
N GLY A 95 10.39 -14.36 7.59
CA GLY A 95 10.23 -13.00 7.11
C GLY A 95 10.47 -11.98 8.21
N GLU A 96 10.23 -10.72 7.88
CA GLU A 96 10.33 -9.64 8.86
C GLU A 96 9.33 -8.54 8.57
N VAL A 97 8.92 -7.81 9.61
CA VAL A 97 8.11 -6.60 9.46
C VAL A 97 9.05 -5.43 9.26
N VAL A 98 8.89 -4.71 8.15
CA VAL A 98 9.77 -3.59 7.83
C VAL A 98 9.11 -2.24 8.10
N ASN A 99 7.78 -2.19 8.20
CA ASN A 99 7.05 -0.96 8.49
C ASN A 99 5.71 -1.31 9.11
N GLY A 100 5.38 -0.66 10.23
CA GLY A 100 4.11 -0.89 10.93
C GLY A 100 4.22 -1.91 12.05
N PRO A 101 3.08 -2.36 12.59
CA PRO A 101 1.71 -2.09 12.12
C PRO A 101 1.27 -0.65 12.35
N ARG A 102 0.39 -0.17 11.47
CA ARG A 102 -0.13 1.18 11.52
C ARG A 102 -1.64 1.18 11.35
N LYS A 103 -2.28 2.17 11.94
CA LYS A 103 -3.72 2.37 11.75
C LYS A 103 -4.01 3.01 10.40
N MET A 104 -5.13 2.59 9.81
CA MET A 104 -5.70 3.20 8.63
C MET A 104 -7.18 3.44 8.95
N GLY A 105 -7.51 4.67 9.39
CA GLY A 105 -8.84 4.97 9.92
C GLY A 105 -9.03 4.43 11.32
N GLU A 106 -10.26 4.11 11.69
CA GLU A 106 -10.59 3.71 13.06
C GLU A 106 -10.30 2.25 13.36
N LYS A 107 -10.53 1.36 12.40
CA LYS A 107 -10.51 -0.08 12.63
C LYS A 107 -9.40 -0.80 11.88
N ALA A 108 -9.11 -0.35 10.67
CA ALA A 108 -8.16 -1.04 9.81
C ALA A 108 -6.72 -0.80 10.25
N ARG A 109 -5.88 -1.78 10.03
CA ARG A 109 -4.43 -1.68 10.27
C ARG A 109 -3.70 -2.39 9.14
N TYR A 110 -2.47 -2.01 8.93
CA TYR A 110 -1.64 -2.64 7.91
C TYR A 110 -0.18 -2.65 8.35
N CYS A 111 0.61 -3.47 7.68
CA CYS A 111 2.07 -3.43 7.80
C CYS A 111 2.69 -3.80 6.46
N ILE A 112 3.94 -3.45 6.30
CA ILE A 112 4.76 -3.89 5.18
C ILE A 112 5.73 -4.94 5.70
N ILE A 113 5.84 -6.04 4.99
CA ILE A 113 6.72 -7.13 5.36
C ILE A 113 7.72 -7.41 4.24
N LYS A 114 8.79 -8.09 4.61
CA LYS A 114 9.75 -8.66 3.69
C LYS A 114 9.66 -10.17 3.84
N ASP A 115 9.38 -10.87 2.76
CA ASP A 115 9.21 -12.32 2.80
C ASP A 115 10.58 -13.02 2.80
N PRO A 116 10.63 -14.36 2.98
CA PRO A 116 11.91 -15.07 3.02
C PRO A 116 12.73 -14.99 1.73
N ALA A 117 12.10 -14.64 0.60
CA ALA A 117 12.81 -14.45 -0.66
C ALA A 117 13.39 -13.04 -0.79
N GLY A 118 13.06 -12.13 0.14
CA GLY A 118 13.50 -10.75 0.10
C GLY A 118 12.54 -9.82 -0.63
N ALA A 119 11.35 -10.28 -1.02
CA ALA A 119 10.35 -9.44 -1.66
C ALA A 119 9.48 -8.74 -0.61
N TYR A 120 8.98 -7.56 -0.97
CA TYR A 120 8.14 -6.76 -0.08
C TYR A 120 6.68 -6.94 -0.48
N CYS A 121 5.79 -6.97 0.52
CA CYS A 121 4.36 -6.85 0.30
C CYS A 121 3.69 -6.24 1.53
N GLY A 122 2.45 -5.82 1.37
CA GLY A 122 1.65 -5.28 2.46
C GLY A 122 0.61 -6.29 2.93
N LEU A 123 0.32 -6.26 4.22
CA LEU A 123 -0.77 -7.02 4.82
C LEU A 123 -1.79 -6.04 5.35
N PHE A 124 -3.05 -6.20 4.98
CA PHE A 124 -4.10 -5.26 5.36
C PHE A 124 -5.21 -5.99 6.10
N ASP A 125 -5.50 -5.50 7.30
CA ASP A 125 -6.56 -6.02 8.16
C ASP A 125 -7.64 -4.95 8.26
N HIS A 126 -8.84 -5.25 7.73
CA HIS A 126 -9.95 -4.29 7.72
C HIS A 126 -10.54 -4.04 9.11
N GLY A 127 -10.17 -4.85 10.10
CA GLY A 127 -10.63 -4.66 11.46
C GLY A 127 -12.03 -5.23 11.73
N ASP A 128 -12.54 -6.05 10.83
CA ASP A 128 -13.89 -6.61 10.96
C ASP A 128 -13.91 -7.93 11.74
N GLY A 129 -12.77 -8.37 12.17
CA GLY A 129 -12.60 -9.70 12.73
C GLY A 129 -12.69 -10.75 11.62
N ALA A 130 -12.42 -11.98 11.90
CA ALA A 130 -12.51 -13.02 10.88
C ALA A 130 -13.32 -14.17 11.37
#